data_17c05621792ee21a8d60496c6608a18e
#
_entry.id   17c05621792ee21a8d60496c6608a18e
#
_cell.length_a   1.000
_cell.length_b   1.000
_cell.length_c   1.000
_cell.angle_alpha   90.00
_cell.angle_beta   90.00
_cell.angle_gamma   90.00
#
_symmetry.space_group_name_H-M   'P 1'
#
loop_
_entity.id
_entity.type
_entity.pdbx_description
1 polymer ?
#
loop_
_entity_poly.entity_id
_entity_poly.type
_entity_poly.pdbx_seq_one_letter_code
_entity_poly.pdbx_strand_id
1 'polypeptide(L)'
;MKIGIAGYGFVGQAHQKVLEEYHEVLVSDPDKGHYQDLRHCDAIIVCVSTPPMKMSGNCDVTNVCNVIDNGPDVPYLIKSTISIQGWDLIKDCCVNQDITFSPEFLRAEHALEDFKANKTIMLGGESVGFWSDIFLQSMGKINIDVASPKELIITKYARNSFLALKVAYFNQIKDLCDELKIDYNKVREYT
;
A
#
# COMPACT_ATOMS: atom_id res chain seq x y z
N MET A 1 7.25 -20.57 -2.35
CA MET A 1 8.15 -19.49 -2.81
C MET A 1 8.69 -18.76 -1.60
N LYS A 2 9.79 -18.05 -1.77
CA LYS A 2 10.39 -17.19 -0.75
C LYS A 2 10.10 -15.72 -1.09
N ILE A 3 9.28 -15.05 -0.28
CA ILE A 3 8.84 -13.67 -0.50
C ILE A 3 9.52 -12.76 0.51
N GLY A 4 10.20 -11.72 0.04
CA GLY A 4 10.78 -10.68 0.87
C GLY A 4 9.79 -9.56 1.15
N ILE A 5 9.79 -9.01 2.37
CA ILE A 5 9.08 -7.78 2.72
C ILE A 5 10.10 -6.75 3.19
N ALA A 6 10.25 -5.67 2.44
CA ALA A 6 11.07 -4.53 2.80
C ALA A 6 10.19 -3.44 3.44
N GLY A 7 10.41 -3.17 4.73
CA GLY A 7 9.58 -2.29 5.55
C GLY A 7 8.51 -3.05 6.34
N TYR A 8 8.54 -2.92 7.68
CA TYR A 8 7.69 -3.68 8.60
C TYR A 8 6.74 -2.78 9.39
N GLY A 9 6.11 -1.83 8.69
CA GLY A 9 4.97 -1.06 9.15
C GLY A 9 3.69 -1.92 9.19
N PHE A 10 2.54 -1.31 9.45
CA PHE A 10 1.26 -2.03 9.50
C PHE A 10 0.93 -2.77 8.19
N VAL A 11 1.33 -2.21 7.03
CA VAL A 11 1.15 -2.85 5.72
C VAL A 11 2.03 -4.10 5.59
N GLY A 12 3.33 -4.00 5.89
CA GLY A 12 4.26 -5.14 5.84
C GLY A 12 3.85 -6.26 6.78
N GLN A 13 3.42 -5.93 8.00
CA GLN A 13 2.93 -6.91 8.98
C GLN A 13 1.67 -7.64 8.49
N ALA A 14 0.70 -6.90 7.91
CA ALA A 14 -0.52 -7.50 7.37
C ALA A 14 -0.21 -8.46 6.22
N HIS A 15 0.71 -8.08 5.30
CA HIS A 15 1.14 -8.96 4.21
C HIS A 15 1.86 -10.20 4.73
N GLN A 16 2.79 -10.05 5.67
CA GLN A 16 3.46 -11.22 6.27
C GLN A 16 2.43 -12.23 6.80
N LYS A 17 1.49 -11.78 7.63
CA LYS A 17 0.50 -12.63 8.29
C LYS A 17 -0.43 -13.39 7.33
N VAL A 18 -0.66 -12.88 6.16
CA VAL A 18 -1.48 -13.55 5.13
C VAL A 18 -0.62 -14.47 4.26
N LEU A 19 0.59 -14.03 3.90
CA LEU A 19 1.45 -14.77 2.97
C LEU A 19 2.19 -15.94 3.65
N GLU A 20 2.53 -15.82 4.95
CA GLU A 20 3.30 -16.86 5.68
C GLU A 20 2.56 -18.20 5.81
N GLU A 21 1.24 -18.24 5.56
CA GLU A 21 0.46 -19.48 5.52
C GLU A 21 0.77 -20.33 4.27
N TYR A 22 1.29 -19.71 3.20
CA TYR A 22 1.50 -20.34 1.88
C TYR A 22 2.94 -20.23 1.36
N HIS A 23 3.72 -19.29 1.91
CA HIS A 23 5.05 -18.95 1.43
C HIS A 23 6.04 -18.81 2.59
N GLU A 24 7.32 -19.00 2.34
CA GLU A 24 8.37 -18.57 3.25
C GLU A 24 8.50 -17.04 3.16
N VAL A 25 8.29 -16.32 4.26
CA VAL A 25 8.32 -14.85 4.26
C VAL A 25 9.50 -14.35 5.07
N LEU A 26 10.39 -13.58 4.44
CA LEU A 26 11.50 -12.88 5.08
C LEU A 26 11.20 -11.39 5.21
N VAL A 27 11.63 -10.80 6.33
CA VAL A 27 11.35 -9.39 6.64
C VAL A 27 12.65 -8.62 6.86
N SER A 28 12.77 -7.46 6.22
CA SER A 28 13.86 -6.51 6.42
C SER A 28 13.31 -5.11 6.71
N ASP A 29 13.55 -4.61 7.92
CA ASP A 29 13.28 -3.24 8.38
C ASP A 29 14.28 -2.91 9.48
N PRO A 30 15.46 -2.39 9.14
CA PRO A 30 16.51 -2.09 10.10
C PRO A 30 16.08 -1.15 11.22
N ASP A 31 15.22 -0.18 10.93
CA ASP A 31 14.71 0.79 11.91
C ASP A 31 13.85 0.11 12.99
N LYS A 32 13.35 -1.08 12.71
CA LYS A 32 12.55 -1.92 13.63
C LYS A 32 13.26 -3.17 14.12
N GLY A 33 14.55 -3.31 13.82
CA GLY A 33 15.35 -4.44 14.27
C GLY A 33 15.17 -5.73 13.46
N HIS A 34 14.61 -5.66 12.25
CA HIS A 34 14.48 -6.79 11.33
C HIS A 34 15.59 -6.74 10.27
N TYR A 35 16.48 -7.73 10.24
CA TYR A 35 17.69 -7.74 9.42
C TYR A 35 17.79 -8.98 8.53
N GLN A 36 16.68 -9.58 8.11
CA GLN A 36 16.74 -10.75 7.24
C GLN A 36 17.25 -10.36 5.84
N ASP A 37 18.07 -11.22 5.26
CA ASP A 37 18.64 -11.01 3.95
C ASP A 37 17.62 -11.37 2.85
N LEU A 38 17.23 -10.39 2.05
CA LEU A 38 16.25 -10.55 0.98
C LEU A 38 16.87 -10.93 -0.38
N ARG A 39 18.20 -11.03 -0.49
CA ARG A 39 18.88 -11.29 -1.77
C ARG A 39 18.58 -12.66 -2.40
N HIS A 40 18.00 -13.57 -1.61
CA HIS A 40 17.63 -14.93 -2.07
C HIS A 40 16.09 -15.11 -2.11
N CYS A 41 15.34 -14.05 -2.14
CA CYS A 41 13.89 -14.11 -2.33
C CYS A 41 13.54 -14.25 -3.81
N ASP A 42 12.40 -14.89 -4.08
CA ASP A 42 11.84 -15.05 -5.42
C ASP A 42 11.03 -13.82 -5.87
N ALA A 43 10.61 -12.99 -4.91
CA ALA A 43 9.87 -11.75 -5.12
C ALA A 43 9.97 -10.84 -3.89
N ILE A 44 9.82 -9.52 -4.05
CA ILE A 44 9.90 -8.55 -2.96
C ILE A 44 8.70 -7.62 -2.94
N ILE A 45 8.07 -7.49 -1.75
CA ILE A 45 7.04 -6.50 -1.46
C ILE A 45 7.68 -5.31 -0.75
N VAL A 46 7.54 -4.11 -1.33
CA VAL A 46 8.15 -2.88 -0.84
C VAL A 46 7.12 -2.07 -0.07
N CYS A 47 7.28 -2.01 1.26
CA CYS A 47 6.40 -1.33 2.22
C CYS A 47 7.16 -0.25 3.02
N VAL A 48 8.25 0.27 2.49
CA VAL A 48 9.08 1.29 3.14
C VAL A 48 8.40 2.66 3.20
N SER A 49 8.83 3.51 4.12
CA SER A 49 8.33 4.88 4.25
C SER A 49 8.71 5.74 3.05
N THR A 50 7.79 6.63 2.67
CA THR A 50 7.94 7.62 1.59
C THR A 50 7.52 8.99 2.13
N PRO A 51 8.35 9.63 2.99
CA PRO A 51 7.98 10.87 3.66
C PRO A 51 7.78 12.02 2.66
N PRO A 52 6.97 13.05 3.00
CA PRO A 52 6.82 14.21 2.14
C PRO A 52 8.11 15.02 2.10
N MET A 53 8.52 15.43 0.92
CA MET A 53 9.64 16.37 0.73
C MET A 53 9.22 17.77 1.17
N LYS A 54 10.01 18.40 2.04
CA LYS A 54 9.68 19.68 2.70
C LYS A 54 9.33 20.82 1.75
N MET A 55 9.96 20.89 0.59
CA MET A 55 9.78 22.03 -0.35
C MET A 55 8.72 21.78 -1.44
N SER A 56 8.55 20.55 -1.90
CA SER A 56 7.64 20.24 -3.01
C SER A 56 6.36 19.54 -2.57
N GLY A 57 6.32 18.97 -1.39
CA GLY A 57 5.23 18.11 -0.93
C GLY A 57 5.17 16.74 -1.65
N ASN A 58 6.05 16.48 -2.62
CA ASN A 58 6.15 15.18 -3.27
C ASN A 58 6.65 14.11 -2.30
N CYS A 59 6.35 12.84 -2.60
CA CYS A 59 6.90 11.73 -1.85
C CYS A 59 8.41 11.57 -2.14
N ASP A 60 9.21 11.42 -1.08
CA ASP A 60 10.59 10.96 -1.20
C ASP A 60 10.59 9.45 -1.43
N VAL A 61 11.00 9.03 -2.61
CA VAL A 61 11.04 7.61 -3.02
C VAL A 61 12.42 6.98 -2.87
N THR A 62 13.38 7.68 -2.25
CA THR A 62 14.76 7.19 -2.08
C THR A 62 14.80 5.81 -1.43
N ASN A 63 14.01 5.57 -0.39
CA ASN A 63 13.96 4.26 0.27
C ASN A 63 13.44 3.16 -0.67
N VAL A 64 12.49 3.47 -1.55
CA VAL A 64 11.97 2.52 -2.56
C VAL A 64 13.05 2.18 -3.56
N CYS A 65 13.72 3.18 -4.14
CA CYS A 65 14.83 2.98 -5.08
C CYS A 65 15.96 2.17 -4.42
N ASN A 66 16.35 2.50 -3.20
CA ASN A 66 17.41 1.77 -2.47
C ASN A 66 17.07 0.28 -2.29
N VAL A 67 15.82 -0.06 -2.00
CA VAL A 67 15.41 -1.48 -1.88
C VAL A 67 15.53 -2.21 -3.20
N ILE A 68 15.13 -1.57 -4.30
CA ILE A 68 15.14 -2.16 -5.63
C ILE A 68 16.59 -2.27 -6.16
N ASP A 69 17.38 -1.20 -6.07
CA ASP A 69 18.74 -1.14 -6.62
C ASP A 69 19.73 -2.07 -5.90
N ASN A 70 19.52 -2.30 -4.59
CA ASN A 70 20.38 -3.18 -3.80
C ASN A 70 19.80 -4.59 -3.62
N GLY A 71 18.62 -4.84 -4.17
CA GLY A 71 17.93 -6.13 -4.11
C GLY A 71 18.28 -7.06 -5.28
N PRO A 72 17.72 -8.29 -5.29
CA PRO A 72 17.90 -9.25 -6.39
C PRO A 72 17.09 -8.82 -7.63
N ASP A 73 17.41 -9.42 -8.76
CA ASP A 73 16.66 -9.26 -10.02
C ASP A 73 15.44 -10.18 -10.02
N VAL A 74 14.36 -9.71 -9.40
CA VAL A 74 13.09 -10.44 -9.19
C VAL A 74 11.89 -9.47 -9.29
N PRO A 75 10.65 -9.97 -9.40
CA PRO A 75 9.47 -9.11 -9.36
C PRO A 75 9.34 -8.32 -8.04
N TYR A 76 9.12 -7.00 -8.16
CA TYR A 76 8.85 -6.09 -7.05
C TYR A 76 7.41 -5.64 -7.03
N LEU A 77 6.77 -5.67 -5.85
CA LEU A 77 5.44 -5.11 -5.61
C LEU A 77 5.55 -3.88 -4.70
N ILE A 78 5.32 -2.70 -5.23
CA ILE A 78 5.33 -1.47 -4.44
C ILE A 78 3.96 -1.28 -3.78
N LYS A 79 3.95 -1.30 -2.45
CA LYS A 79 2.79 -0.99 -1.58
C LYS A 79 2.95 0.39 -0.91
N SER A 80 4.15 0.94 -0.91
CA SER A 80 4.43 2.29 -0.39
C SER A 80 3.57 3.34 -1.10
N THR A 81 3.17 4.39 -0.38
CA THR A 81 2.44 5.51 -0.97
C THR A 81 3.38 6.36 -1.81
N ILE A 82 3.13 6.48 -3.10
CA ILE A 82 3.96 7.25 -4.02
C ILE A 82 3.11 8.25 -4.82
N SER A 83 3.73 9.33 -5.28
CA SER A 83 3.14 10.25 -6.24
C SER A 83 3.36 9.79 -7.68
N ILE A 84 2.70 10.44 -8.66
CA ILE A 84 2.97 10.19 -10.08
C ILE A 84 4.43 10.48 -10.41
N GLN A 85 4.96 11.61 -9.92
CA GLN A 85 6.38 11.95 -10.09
C GLN A 85 7.30 10.93 -9.42
N GLY A 86 6.90 10.41 -8.24
CA GLY A 86 7.62 9.36 -7.56
C GLY A 86 7.67 8.06 -8.37
N TRP A 87 6.57 7.68 -9.02
CA TRP A 87 6.54 6.56 -9.94
C TRP A 87 7.50 6.74 -11.12
N ASP A 88 7.46 7.92 -11.76
CA ASP A 88 8.33 8.22 -12.90
C ASP A 88 9.81 8.17 -12.47
N LEU A 89 10.17 8.74 -11.30
CA LEU A 89 11.51 8.66 -10.73
C LEU A 89 11.96 7.21 -10.46
N ILE A 90 11.10 6.36 -9.90
CA ILE A 90 11.42 4.95 -9.66
C ILE A 90 11.71 4.24 -10.98
N LYS A 91 10.89 4.46 -12.02
CA LYS A 91 11.11 3.85 -13.34
C LYS A 91 12.39 4.34 -14.02
N ASP A 92 12.78 5.61 -13.80
CA ASP A 92 14.00 6.19 -14.32
C ASP A 92 15.26 5.69 -13.58
N CYS A 93 15.18 5.49 -12.27
CA CYS A 93 16.29 5.01 -11.46
C CYS A 93 16.47 3.48 -11.56
N CYS A 94 15.38 2.72 -11.51
CA CYS A 94 15.39 1.25 -11.48
C CYS A 94 15.11 0.68 -12.89
N VAL A 95 15.93 1.06 -13.85
CA VAL A 95 15.80 0.61 -15.25
C VAL A 95 15.97 -0.91 -15.35
N ASN A 96 15.11 -1.56 -16.14
CA ASN A 96 15.06 -3.01 -16.35
C ASN A 96 14.58 -3.85 -15.16
N GLN A 97 14.11 -3.23 -14.08
CA GLN A 97 13.49 -3.96 -12.97
C GLN A 97 12.00 -4.20 -13.23
N ASP A 98 11.55 -5.38 -12.86
CA ASP A 98 10.13 -5.79 -12.95
C ASP A 98 9.35 -5.21 -11.78
N ILE A 99 8.64 -4.12 -12.02
CA ILE A 99 7.97 -3.33 -10.98
C ILE A 99 6.46 -3.31 -11.20
N THR A 100 5.74 -3.79 -10.20
CA THR A 100 4.27 -3.70 -10.13
C THR A 100 3.87 -2.79 -8.95
N PHE A 101 2.88 -1.94 -9.14
CA PHE A 101 2.28 -1.11 -8.10
C PHE A 101 0.93 -1.67 -7.64
N SER A 102 0.69 -1.63 -6.34
CA SER A 102 -0.59 -2.03 -5.76
C SER A 102 -0.95 -1.08 -4.62
N PRO A 103 -1.98 -0.23 -4.77
CA PRO A 103 -2.38 0.72 -3.74
C PRO A 103 -2.87 0.02 -2.47
N GLU A 104 -2.71 0.70 -1.33
CA GLU A 104 -3.11 0.21 -0.03
C GLU A 104 -4.17 1.10 0.60
N PHE A 105 -5.18 0.49 1.24
CA PHE A 105 -6.31 1.18 1.86
C PHE A 105 -6.61 0.69 3.29
N LEU A 106 -5.62 0.05 3.93
CA LEU A 106 -5.76 -0.50 5.28
C LEU A 106 -5.77 0.62 6.33
N ARG A 107 -6.63 0.46 7.33
CA ARG A 107 -6.56 1.27 8.55
C ARG A 107 -5.45 0.74 9.44
N ALA A 108 -4.59 1.62 9.97
CA ALA A 108 -3.39 1.21 10.72
C ALA A 108 -3.72 0.27 11.89
N GLU A 109 -4.77 0.56 12.66
CA GLU A 109 -5.19 -0.21 13.84
C GLU A 109 -5.89 -1.55 13.49
N HIS A 110 -6.37 -1.71 12.25
CA HIS A 110 -7.12 -2.86 11.77
C HIS A 110 -6.54 -3.46 10.49
N ALA A 111 -5.23 -3.25 10.25
CA ALA A 111 -4.62 -3.56 8.96
C ALA A 111 -4.76 -5.04 8.55
N LEU A 112 -4.57 -5.97 9.47
CA LEU A 112 -4.71 -7.39 9.18
C LEU A 112 -6.15 -7.79 8.90
N GLU A 113 -7.09 -7.27 9.68
CA GLU A 113 -8.52 -7.54 9.53
C GLU A 113 -9.02 -6.98 8.19
N ASP A 114 -8.66 -5.73 7.88
CA ASP A 114 -9.00 -5.08 6.63
C ASP A 114 -8.40 -5.82 5.43
N PHE A 115 -7.16 -6.31 5.55
CA PHE A 115 -6.51 -7.05 4.47
C PHE A 115 -7.17 -8.41 4.23
N LYS A 116 -7.48 -9.17 5.29
CA LYS A 116 -8.21 -10.45 5.20
C LYS A 116 -9.65 -10.27 4.69
N ALA A 117 -10.29 -9.16 5.02
CA ALA A 117 -11.65 -8.84 4.56
C ALA A 117 -11.69 -8.26 3.13
N ASN A 118 -10.55 -7.86 2.58
CA ASN A 118 -10.48 -7.26 1.25
C ASN A 118 -10.80 -8.31 0.18
N LYS A 119 -11.74 -7.97 -0.68
CA LYS A 119 -12.19 -8.85 -1.78
C LYS A 119 -11.66 -8.43 -3.15
N THR A 120 -10.85 -7.37 -3.19
CA THR A 120 -10.30 -6.86 -4.44
C THR A 120 -8.88 -6.38 -4.24
N ILE A 121 -7.95 -6.91 -5.00
CA ILE A 121 -6.56 -6.41 -5.11
C ILE A 121 -6.42 -5.69 -6.44
N MET A 122 -5.85 -4.49 -6.41
CA MET A 122 -5.57 -3.70 -7.60
C MET A 122 -4.10 -3.83 -7.95
N LEU A 123 -3.78 -4.12 -9.20
CA LEU A 123 -2.41 -4.34 -9.68
C LEU A 123 -2.16 -3.57 -10.99
N GLY A 124 -0.99 -2.98 -11.12
CA GLY A 124 -0.57 -2.32 -12.35
C GLY A 124 0.94 -2.32 -12.52
N GLY A 125 1.43 -2.68 -13.68
CA GLY A 125 2.87 -2.79 -13.98
C GLY A 125 3.20 -4.03 -14.80
N GLU A 126 4.42 -4.53 -14.66
CA GLU A 126 4.95 -5.59 -15.52
C GLU A 126 4.45 -6.99 -15.13
N SER A 127 4.58 -7.40 -13.86
CA SER A 127 4.29 -8.77 -13.40
C SER A 127 2.92 -8.93 -12.74
N VAL A 128 1.89 -8.33 -13.32
CA VAL A 128 0.50 -8.42 -12.78
C VAL A 128 0.04 -9.87 -12.61
N GLY A 129 0.30 -10.74 -13.60
CA GLY A 129 -0.08 -12.16 -13.55
C GLY A 129 0.58 -12.90 -12.39
N PHE A 130 1.88 -12.70 -12.21
CA PHE A 130 2.65 -13.30 -11.12
C PHE A 130 2.10 -12.90 -9.73
N TRP A 131 1.86 -11.61 -9.51
CA TRP A 131 1.30 -11.12 -8.25
C TRP A 131 -0.16 -11.54 -8.04
N SER A 132 -0.94 -11.64 -9.13
CA SER A 132 -2.29 -12.18 -9.07
C SER A 132 -2.32 -13.60 -8.54
N ASP A 133 -1.44 -14.48 -9.02
CA ASP A 133 -1.36 -15.87 -8.59
C ASP A 133 -1.00 -15.98 -7.09
N ILE A 134 -0.04 -15.16 -6.61
CA ILE A 134 0.32 -15.10 -5.19
C ILE A 134 -0.88 -14.71 -4.33
N PHE A 135 -1.61 -13.65 -4.70
CA PHE A 135 -2.76 -13.19 -3.92
C PHE A 135 -3.95 -14.17 -3.99
N LEU A 136 -4.22 -14.74 -5.15
CA LEU A 136 -5.28 -15.76 -5.31
C LEU A 136 -4.97 -17.02 -4.48
N GLN A 137 -3.71 -17.44 -4.44
CA GLN A 137 -3.29 -18.57 -3.61
C GLN A 137 -3.45 -18.27 -2.12
N SER A 138 -3.08 -17.06 -1.69
CA SER A 138 -3.00 -16.72 -0.27
C SER A 138 -4.32 -16.21 0.32
N MET A 139 -5.19 -15.61 -0.49
CA MET A 139 -6.44 -14.98 -0.05
C MET A 139 -7.70 -15.69 -0.57
N GLY A 140 -7.54 -16.66 -1.47
CA GLY A 140 -8.66 -17.41 -2.06
C GLY A 140 -9.46 -16.62 -3.08
N LYS A 141 -10.79 -16.62 -2.96
CA LYS A 141 -11.68 -15.96 -3.94
C LYS A 141 -11.69 -14.43 -3.73
N ILE A 142 -10.81 -13.76 -4.45
CA ILE A 142 -10.75 -12.31 -4.55
C ILE A 142 -10.85 -11.88 -6.02
N ASN A 143 -11.19 -10.62 -6.25
CA ASN A 143 -11.11 -9.99 -7.57
C ASN A 143 -9.72 -9.38 -7.75
N ILE A 144 -9.18 -9.48 -8.94
CA ILE A 144 -7.97 -8.75 -9.35
C ILE A 144 -8.39 -7.68 -10.36
N ASP A 145 -8.27 -6.42 -9.98
CA ASP A 145 -8.52 -5.29 -10.86
C ASP A 145 -7.19 -4.81 -11.43
N VAL A 146 -7.10 -4.70 -12.76
CA VAL A 146 -5.88 -4.31 -13.46
C VAL A 146 -6.05 -2.93 -14.07
N ALA A 147 -5.12 -2.03 -13.76
CA ALA A 147 -5.06 -0.69 -14.36
C ALA A 147 -3.60 -0.23 -14.47
N SER A 148 -3.34 0.89 -15.14
CA SER A 148 -1.98 1.45 -15.15
C SER A 148 -1.56 1.91 -13.75
N PRO A 149 -0.26 1.87 -13.42
CA PRO A 149 0.23 2.35 -12.12
C PRO A 149 -0.20 3.78 -11.80
N LYS A 150 -0.24 4.68 -12.80
CA LYS A 150 -0.65 6.07 -12.62
C LYS A 150 -2.15 6.21 -12.29
N GLU A 151 -3.00 5.41 -12.91
CA GLU A 151 -4.43 5.35 -12.56
C GLU A 151 -4.64 4.85 -11.13
N LEU A 152 -3.89 3.82 -10.72
CA LEU A 152 -3.97 3.29 -9.36
C LEU A 152 -3.44 4.28 -8.31
N ILE A 153 -2.40 5.04 -8.62
CA ILE A 153 -1.89 6.12 -7.76
C ILE A 153 -2.99 7.18 -7.55
N ILE A 154 -3.60 7.67 -8.62
CA ILE A 154 -4.70 8.64 -8.52
C ILE A 154 -5.90 8.05 -7.77
N THR A 155 -6.25 6.78 -8.02
CA THR A 155 -7.31 6.08 -7.28
C THR A 155 -7.05 6.11 -5.77
N LYS A 156 -5.80 5.85 -5.34
CA LYS A 156 -5.43 5.91 -3.92
C LYS A 156 -5.63 7.30 -3.33
N TYR A 157 -5.12 8.33 -4.00
CA TYR A 157 -5.27 9.71 -3.53
C TYR A 157 -6.73 10.17 -3.51
N ALA A 158 -7.49 9.91 -4.59
CA ALA A 158 -8.89 10.27 -4.67
C ALA A 158 -9.71 9.64 -3.55
N ARG A 159 -9.53 8.34 -3.30
CA ARG A 159 -10.23 7.62 -2.24
C ARG A 159 -9.89 8.15 -0.85
N ASN A 160 -8.62 8.37 -0.56
CA ASN A 160 -8.19 8.86 0.74
C ASN A 160 -8.64 10.32 0.98
N SER A 161 -8.55 11.18 -0.04
CA SER A 161 -9.02 12.58 0.03
C SER A 161 -10.54 12.65 0.22
N PHE A 162 -11.30 11.79 -0.47
CA PHE A 162 -12.74 11.71 -0.30
C PHE A 162 -13.12 11.29 1.13
N LEU A 163 -12.43 10.31 1.71
CA LEU A 163 -12.66 9.90 3.10
C LEU A 163 -12.35 11.02 4.09
N ALA A 164 -11.23 11.74 3.89
CA ALA A 164 -10.87 12.90 4.71
C ALA A 164 -11.91 14.02 4.61
N LEU A 165 -12.37 14.33 3.38
CA LEU A 165 -13.43 15.33 3.15
C LEU A 165 -14.75 14.93 3.85
N LYS A 166 -15.12 13.64 3.75
CA LYS A 166 -16.31 13.11 4.42
C LYS A 166 -16.25 13.29 5.94
N VAL A 167 -15.09 13.00 6.54
CA VAL A 167 -14.90 13.21 8.00
C VAL A 167 -15.01 14.69 8.34
N ALA A 168 -14.34 15.58 7.60
CA ALA A 168 -14.41 17.02 7.83
C ALA A 168 -15.83 17.55 7.68
N TYR A 169 -16.56 17.11 6.66
CA TYR A 169 -17.95 17.48 6.45
C TYR A 169 -18.84 17.10 7.63
N PHE A 170 -18.78 15.85 8.09
CA PHE A 170 -19.60 15.40 9.21
C PHE A 170 -19.21 16.05 10.55
N ASN A 171 -17.94 16.42 10.75
CA ASN A 171 -17.54 17.21 11.90
C ASN A 171 -18.19 18.60 11.88
N GLN A 172 -18.23 19.29 10.73
CA GLN A 172 -18.92 20.58 10.60
C GLN A 172 -20.43 20.47 10.87
N ILE A 173 -21.08 19.42 10.37
CA ILE A 173 -22.50 19.15 10.65
C ILE A 173 -22.71 18.90 12.15
N LYS A 174 -21.78 18.19 12.79
CA LYS A 174 -21.86 17.98 14.25
C LYS A 174 -21.76 19.30 15.01
N ASP A 175 -20.81 20.16 14.68
CA ASP A 175 -20.61 21.45 15.32
C ASP A 175 -21.90 22.33 15.19
N LEU A 176 -22.49 22.35 13.99
CA LEU A 176 -23.76 23.03 13.74
C LEU A 176 -24.91 22.46 14.57
N CYS A 177 -25.01 21.13 14.69
CA CYS A 177 -26.02 20.49 15.52
C CYS A 177 -25.86 20.84 17.00
N ASP A 178 -24.61 20.88 17.49
CA ASP A 178 -24.30 21.25 18.86
C ASP A 178 -24.70 22.72 19.16
N GLU A 179 -24.40 23.65 18.22
CA GLU A 179 -24.77 25.06 18.31
C GLU A 179 -26.30 25.23 18.36
N LEU A 180 -27.03 24.53 17.51
CA LEU A 180 -28.50 24.58 17.41
C LEU A 180 -29.19 23.70 18.47
N LYS A 181 -28.47 22.95 19.29
CA LYS A 181 -28.98 22.02 20.31
C LYS A 181 -29.91 20.94 19.74
N ILE A 182 -29.58 20.43 18.55
CA ILE A 182 -30.32 19.33 17.92
C ILE A 182 -29.49 18.04 17.93
N ASP A 183 -30.16 16.90 17.85
CA ASP A 183 -29.51 15.58 17.92
C ASP A 183 -28.78 15.25 16.64
N TYR A 184 -27.43 15.32 16.67
CA TYR A 184 -26.58 14.97 15.55
C TYR A 184 -26.78 13.52 15.06
N ASN A 185 -27.07 12.57 15.97
CA ASN A 185 -27.21 11.17 15.55
C ASN A 185 -28.42 10.97 14.64
N LYS A 186 -29.53 11.71 14.92
CA LYS A 186 -30.72 11.72 14.05
C LYS A 186 -30.40 12.35 12.69
N VAL A 187 -29.68 13.48 12.67
CA VAL A 187 -29.29 14.13 11.42
C VAL A 187 -28.42 13.19 10.59
N ARG A 188 -27.43 12.57 11.22
CA ARG A 188 -26.53 11.62 10.54
C ARG A 188 -27.24 10.39 9.99
N GLU A 189 -28.28 9.90 10.68
CA GLU A 189 -29.04 8.72 10.26
C GLU A 189 -29.85 8.99 8.98
N TYR A 190 -30.26 10.24 8.76
CA TYR A 190 -31.07 10.64 7.61
C TYR A 190 -30.25 11.22 6.45
N THR A 191 -28.91 11.34 6.58
CA THR A 191 -28.01 11.82 5.52
C THR A 191 -27.28 10.66 4.84
#